data_73a3d76c029f2a576707a6b8a5251eb7
#
_entry.id   73a3d76c029f2a576707a6b8a5251eb7
#
_cell.length_a   1.000
_cell.length_b   1.000
_cell.length_c   1.000
_cell.angle_alpha   90.00
_cell.angle_beta   90.00
_cell.angle_gamma   90.00
#
_symmetry.space_group_name_H-M   'P 1'
#
loop_
_entity.id
_entity.type
_entity.pdbx_description
1 polymer ?
#
loop_
_entity_poly.entity_id
_entity_poly.type
_entity_poly.pdbx_seq_one_letter_code
_entity_poly.pdbx_strand_id
1 'polypeptide(L)'
;AFYYREGKQRFYDELKECVTSQDTVYQWRRQYVRENKNGVVPTLTANMGTGGHNVPLILTDSGEIRKLTPKETFNVQGYPKTFKLPEGVSNGQLYKQAGNSVVVPVIKRIAENVAKALNKGIGKTQHDRSGNIAIIYIKMNGQFEGESYVKDFVNNEADAYKKIYEEYDGNLEVITDKQYESLIRNKKSKEFYMLSINR
;
A
#
# COMPACT_ATOMS: atom_id res chain seq x y z
N ALA A 1 34.79 3.65 -2.64
CA ALA A 1 33.87 4.42 -1.81
C ALA A 1 32.89 3.56 -0.98
N PHE A 2 32.75 2.25 -1.28
CA PHE A 2 31.82 1.35 -0.58
C PHE A 2 32.55 0.37 0.39
N TYR A 3 33.84 0.18 0.27
CA TYR A 3 34.61 -0.72 1.10
C TYR A 3 35.10 -0.06 2.40
N TYR A 4 35.06 -0.82 3.47
CA TYR A 4 35.64 -0.45 4.75
C TYR A 4 37.07 -0.90 4.78
N ARG A 5 37.96 -0.10 5.37
CA ARG A 5 39.37 -0.36 5.40
C ARG A 5 39.97 -0.01 6.76
N GLU A 6 40.96 -0.79 7.17
CA GLU A 6 41.72 -0.55 8.38
C GLU A 6 42.27 0.89 8.43
N GLY A 7 42.19 1.49 9.59
CA GLY A 7 42.64 2.87 9.83
C GLY A 7 41.80 3.98 9.20
N LYS A 8 40.75 3.65 8.39
CA LYS A 8 39.87 4.65 7.79
C LYS A 8 38.57 4.89 8.55
N GLN A 9 38.00 3.85 9.14
CA GLN A 9 36.76 3.92 9.92
C GLN A 9 37.04 3.57 11.37
N ARG A 10 36.52 4.36 12.31
CA ARG A 10 36.74 4.20 13.75
C ARG A 10 36.23 2.86 14.30
N PHE A 11 35.24 2.26 13.63
CA PHE A 11 34.59 1.00 14.01
C PHE A 11 34.98 -0.19 13.10
N TYR A 12 36.12 -0.08 12.41
CA TYR A 12 36.53 -1.14 11.47
C TYR A 12 36.90 -2.45 12.20
N ASP A 13 37.52 -2.34 13.38
CA ASP A 13 37.91 -3.52 14.15
C ASP A 13 36.69 -4.29 14.63
N GLU A 14 35.68 -3.60 15.12
CA GLU A 14 34.40 -4.23 15.50
C GLU A 14 33.71 -4.87 14.29
N LEU A 15 33.78 -4.25 13.11
CA LEU A 15 33.29 -4.86 11.89
C LEU A 15 34.02 -6.14 11.54
N LYS A 16 35.34 -6.13 11.64
CA LYS A 16 36.22 -7.26 11.32
C LYS A 16 35.97 -8.45 12.23
N GLU A 17 35.72 -8.19 13.50
CA GLU A 17 35.36 -9.24 14.49
C GLU A 17 33.98 -9.85 14.25
N CYS A 18 33.00 -9.03 13.86
CA CYS A 18 31.59 -9.45 13.79
C CYS A 18 31.17 -9.92 12.39
N VAL A 19 31.75 -9.40 11.31
CA VAL A 19 31.36 -9.70 9.93
C VAL A 19 32.17 -10.90 9.43
N THR A 20 31.70 -12.10 9.73
CA THR A 20 32.43 -13.36 9.55
C THR A 20 31.84 -14.28 8.51
N SER A 21 30.57 -14.11 8.11
CA SER A 21 29.86 -14.96 7.15
C SER A 21 29.50 -14.19 5.87
N GLN A 22 29.63 -14.87 4.73
CA GLN A 22 29.20 -14.38 3.43
C GLN A 22 27.70 -14.62 3.16
N ASP A 23 27.09 -15.53 3.93
CA ASP A 23 25.71 -15.96 3.73
C ASP A 23 24.67 -15.09 4.45
N THR A 24 25.13 -14.00 5.07
CA THR A 24 24.27 -13.11 5.82
C THR A 24 24.58 -11.63 5.56
N VAL A 25 23.67 -10.77 5.99
CA VAL A 25 23.79 -9.32 5.87
C VAL A 25 23.94 -8.71 7.24
N TYR A 26 24.84 -7.78 7.38
CA TYR A 26 25.12 -7.09 8.63
C TYR A 26 24.68 -5.63 8.56
N GLN A 27 24.59 -4.98 9.72
CA GLN A 27 24.30 -3.56 9.83
C GLN A 27 25.04 -2.94 11.00
N TRP A 28 25.76 -1.86 10.77
CA TRP A 28 26.34 -1.05 11.84
C TRP A 28 25.26 -0.20 12.51
N ARG A 29 25.04 -0.40 13.82
CA ARG A 29 24.00 0.26 14.62
C ARG A 29 24.57 1.27 15.62
N ARG A 30 25.61 2.03 15.22
CA ARG A 30 26.33 3.03 16.03
C ARG A 30 27.19 2.50 17.16
N GLN A 31 26.79 1.46 17.86
CA GLN A 31 27.48 0.89 19.03
C GLN A 31 27.79 -0.60 18.85
N TYR A 32 27.15 -1.27 17.94
CA TYR A 32 27.34 -2.70 17.69
C TYR A 32 27.03 -3.08 16.25
N VAL A 33 27.53 -4.22 15.85
CA VAL A 33 27.20 -4.85 14.56
C VAL A 33 26.00 -5.79 14.77
N ARG A 34 24.96 -5.58 14.03
CA ARG A 34 23.83 -6.49 13.98
C ARG A 34 23.98 -7.43 12.79
N GLU A 35 23.92 -8.73 13.04
CA GLU A 35 23.77 -9.74 12.01
C GLU A 35 22.29 -9.95 11.68
N ASN A 36 21.94 -9.97 10.42
CA ASN A 36 20.62 -10.30 9.93
C ASN A 36 20.60 -11.71 9.37
N LYS A 37 20.07 -12.64 10.17
CA LYS A 37 19.99 -14.07 9.80
C LYS A 37 18.88 -14.32 8.77
N ASN A 38 18.87 -15.55 8.22
CA ASN A 38 17.82 -16.04 7.30
C ASN A 38 17.76 -15.32 5.94
N GLY A 39 18.89 -14.82 5.44
CA GLY A 39 18.99 -14.22 4.10
C GLY A 39 18.16 -12.95 3.91
N VAL A 40 17.77 -12.27 5.01
CA VAL A 40 16.99 -11.04 4.93
C VAL A 40 17.87 -9.81 5.12
N VAL A 41 17.54 -8.75 4.39
CA VAL A 41 18.16 -7.43 4.54
C VAL A 41 17.42 -6.65 5.62
N PRO A 42 18.13 -5.90 6.50
CA PRO A 42 17.47 -5.04 7.47
C PRO A 42 16.62 -3.96 6.80
N THR A 43 15.63 -3.45 7.50
CA THR A 43 14.80 -2.34 7.03
C THR A 43 15.68 -1.19 6.56
N LEU A 44 15.53 -0.81 5.30
CA LEU A 44 16.19 0.34 4.72
C LEU A 44 15.50 1.62 5.19
N THR A 45 16.27 2.60 5.62
CA THR A 45 15.73 3.84 6.20
C THR A 45 16.22 5.07 5.43
N ALA A 46 15.45 6.16 5.46
CA ALA A 46 15.79 7.40 4.77
C ALA A 46 17.12 8.04 5.23
N ASN A 47 17.55 7.76 6.45
CA ASN A 47 18.83 8.22 6.99
C ASN A 47 20.00 7.25 6.70
N MET A 48 19.76 6.23 5.90
CA MET A 48 20.77 5.29 5.43
C MET A 48 21.89 6.05 4.70
N GLY A 49 23.14 5.74 5.06
CA GLY A 49 24.29 6.42 4.48
C GLY A 49 24.67 7.77 5.11
N THR A 50 23.83 8.37 5.94
CA THR A 50 24.15 9.58 6.70
C THR A 50 25.03 9.21 7.90
N GLY A 51 26.24 9.77 7.98
CA GLY A 51 27.19 9.46 9.05
C GLY A 51 27.71 8.02 9.06
N GLY A 52 27.57 7.28 7.95
CA GLY A 52 28.08 5.91 7.81
C GLY A 52 27.24 4.80 8.46
N HIS A 53 26.06 5.15 9.00
CA HIS A 53 25.20 4.19 9.70
C HIS A 53 24.11 3.59 8.79
N ASN A 54 23.54 2.48 9.27
CA ASN A 54 22.31 1.86 8.76
C ASN A 54 22.33 1.34 7.33
N VAL A 55 23.43 1.48 6.59
CA VAL A 55 23.58 0.80 5.29
C VAL A 55 23.87 -0.67 5.56
N PRO A 56 23.21 -1.61 4.88
CA PRO A 56 23.55 -3.02 4.98
C PRO A 56 24.98 -3.30 4.53
N LEU A 57 25.65 -4.18 5.26
CA LEU A 57 27.04 -4.59 5.05
C LEU A 57 27.10 -6.06 4.64
N ILE A 58 28.05 -6.39 3.81
CA ILE A 58 28.35 -7.78 3.41
C ILE A 58 29.85 -8.04 3.49
N LEU A 59 30.19 -9.31 3.70
CA LEU A 59 31.49 -9.84 3.48
C LEU A 59 31.58 -10.32 2.04
N THR A 60 32.60 -9.87 1.30
CA THR A 60 32.82 -10.28 -0.09
C THR A 60 33.53 -11.61 -0.17
N ASP A 61 33.55 -12.24 -1.34
CA ASP A 61 34.32 -13.47 -1.59
C ASP A 61 35.86 -13.27 -1.40
N SER A 62 36.32 -12.04 -1.56
CA SER A 62 37.74 -11.66 -1.28
C SER A 62 38.00 -11.40 0.22
N GLY A 63 37.02 -11.56 1.11
CA GLY A 63 37.18 -11.31 2.54
C GLY A 63 37.12 -9.83 2.93
N GLU A 64 36.75 -8.94 2.02
CA GLU A 64 36.62 -7.51 2.31
C GLU A 64 35.22 -7.16 2.77
N ILE A 65 35.10 -6.23 3.70
CA ILE A 65 33.81 -5.73 4.18
C ILE A 65 33.41 -4.52 3.35
N ARG A 66 32.17 -4.55 2.80
CA ARG A 66 31.63 -3.40 2.10
C ARG A 66 30.15 -3.18 2.43
N LYS A 67 29.67 -1.97 2.23
CA LYS A 67 28.24 -1.66 2.24
C LYS A 67 27.61 -1.99 0.88
N LEU A 68 26.31 -2.26 0.88
CA LEU A 68 25.57 -2.35 -0.35
C LEU A 68 25.61 -1.01 -1.10
N THR A 69 25.75 -1.07 -2.41
CA THR A 69 25.62 0.11 -3.27
C THR A 69 24.18 0.62 -3.30
N PRO A 70 23.94 1.88 -3.68
CA PRO A 70 22.56 2.36 -3.88
C PRO A 70 21.74 1.48 -4.82
N LYS A 71 22.34 1.00 -5.90
CA LYS A 71 21.68 0.09 -6.84
C LYS A 71 21.23 -1.21 -6.19
N GLU A 72 22.09 -1.82 -5.39
CA GLU A 72 21.78 -3.04 -4.65
C GLU A 72 20.68 -2.80 -3.62
N THR A 73 20.62 -1.62 -2.98
CA THR A 73 19.52 -1.30 -2.05
C THR A 73 18.15 -1.20 -2.71
N PHE A 74 18.07 -0.76 -3.96
CA PHE A 74 16.86 -0.85 -4.76
C PHE A 74 16.56 -2.30 -5.19
N ASN A 75 17.59 -3.04 -5.62
CA ASN A 75 17.41 -4.42 -6.07
C ASN A 75 16.84 -5.33 -4.96
N VAL A 76 17.32 -5.20 -3.71
CA VAL A 76 16.80 -5.99 -2.58
C VAL A 76 15.36 -5.64 -2.20
N GLN A 77 14.85 -4.49 -2.64
CA GLN A 77 13.44 -4.12 -2.54
C GLN A 77 12.59 -4.63 -3.73
N GLY A 78 13.21 -5.36 -4.65
CA GLY A 78 12.52 -5.94 -5.80
C GLY A 78 12.39 -5.02 -7.01
N TYR A 79 13.14 -3.92 -7.05
CA TYR A 79 13.26 -3.14 -8.28
C TYR A 79 14.00 -3.98 -9.35
N PRO A 80 13.57 -3.93 -10.62
CA PRO A 80 14.17 -4.73 -11.67
C PRO A 80 15.65 -4.34 -11.90
N LYS A 81 16.47 -5.28 -12.36
CA LYS A 81 17.87 -5.02 -12.68
C LYS A 81 18.05 -3.91 -13.73
N THR A 82 17.05 -3.74 -14.60
CA THR A 82 16.97 -2.68 -15.62
C THR A 82 16.64 -1.30 -15.07
N PHE A 83 16.22 -1.20 -13.79
CA PHE A 83 15.92 0.10 -13.16
C PHE A 83 17.19 0.96 -13.14
N LYS A 84 17.16 2.08 -13.81
CA LYS A 84 18.29 3.02 -13.92
C LYS A 84 18.22 4.03 -12.79
N LEU A 85 19.35 4.24 -12.12
CA LEU A 85 19.50 5.35 -11.18
C LEU A 85 19.78 6.64 -11.97
N PRO A 86 19.28 7.79 -11.52
CA PRO A 86 19.55 9.06 -12.18
C PRO A 86 21.06 9.41 -12.08
N GLU A 87 21.59 9.97 -13.14
CA GLU A 87 22.96 10.48 -13.17
C GLU A 87 23.07 11.80 -12.38
N GLY A 88 24.25 12.10 -11.87
CA GLY A 88 24.51 13.35 -11.14
C GLY A 88 23.95 13.40 -9.71
N VAL A 89 23.23 12.37 -9.26
CA VAL A 89 22.71 12.30 -7.89
C VAL A 89 23.73 11.64 -6.98
N SER A 90 24.01 12.25 -5.83
CA SER A 90 24.96 11.70 -4.87
C SER A 90 24.48 10.37 -4.27
N ASN A 91 25.42 9.49 -3.90
CA ASN A 91 25.11 8.22 -3.25
C ASN A 91 24.27 8.40 -1.96
N GLY A 92 24.48 9.47 -1.20
CA GLY A 92 23.70 9.79 0.00
C GLY A 92 22.23 10.05 -0.33
N GLN A 93 21.96 10.79 -1.40
CA GLN A 93 20.60 11.04 -1.87
C GLN A 93 19.94 9.76 -2.43
N LEU A 94 20.70 8.93 -3.16
CA LEU A 94 20.21 7.65 -3.66
C LEU A 94 19.85 6.69 -2.52
N TYR A 95 20.67 6.62 -1.46
CA TYR A 95 20.32 5.86 -0.25
C TYR A 95 19.08 6.39 0.44
N LYS A 96 18.91 7.72 0.52
CA LYS A 96 17.70 8.34 1.07
C LYS A 96 16.46 7.99 0.26
N GLN A 97 16.57 8.02 -1.07
CA GLN A 97 15.49 7.61 -1.96
C GLN A 97 15.14 6.12 -1.77
N ALA A 98 16.15 5.24 -1.73
CA ALA A 98 15.91 3.83 -1.47
C ALA A 98 15.25 3.59 -0.12
N GLY A 99 15.66 4.30 0.93
CA GLY A 99 15.05 4.18 2.27
C GLY A 99 13.62 4.72 2.36
N ASN A 100 13.25 5.68 1.51
CA ASN A 100 11.88 6.21 1.40
C ASN A 100 11.01 5.43 0.42
N SER A 101 11.58 4.47 -0.30
CA SER A 101 10.83 3.66 -1.25
C SER A 101 10.14 2.47 -0.59
N VAL A 102 9.50 1.66 -1.36
CA VAL A 102 8.70 0.52 -0.91
C VAL A 102 9.20 -0.79 -1.50
N VAL A 103 8.92 -1.90 -0.82
CA VAL A 103 9.21 -3.24 -1.34
C VAL A 103 8.23 -3.57 -2.46
N VAL A 104 8.72 -3.57 -3.70
CA VAL A 104 7.91 -3.68 -4.92
C VAL A 104 7.00 -4.92 -4.94
N PRO A 105 7.45 -6.15 -4.60
CA PRO A 105 6.57 -7.31 -4.58
C PRO A 105 5.43 -7.21 -3.57
N VAL A 106 5.65 -6.55 -2.43
CA VAL A 106 4.62 -6.35 -1.41
C VAL A 106 3.54 -5.40 -1.92
N ILE A 107 3.94 -4.25 -2.46
CA ILE A 107 3.00 -3.27 -3.02
C ILE A 107 2.24 -3.86 -4.21
N LYS A 108 2.92 -4.61 -5.08
CA LYS A 108 2.27 -5.33 -6.18
C LYS A 108 1.16 -6.24 -5.66
N ARG A 109 1.43 -7.06 -4.64
CA ARG A 109 0.43 -7.97 -4.06
C ARG A 109 -0.74 -7.21 -3.42
N ILE A 110 -0.47 -6.10 -2.75
CA ILE A 110 -1.52 -5.23 -2.21
C ILE A 110 -2.38 -4.66 -3.34
N ALA A 111 -1.74 -4.10 -4.38
CA ALA A 111 -2.44 -3.53 -5.53
C ALA A 111 -3.29 -4.58 -6.27
N GLU A 112 -2.78 -5.80 -6.45
CA GLU A 112 -3.54 -6.92 -7.03
C GLU A 112 -4.78 -7.28 -6.19
N ASN A 113 -4.68 -7.26 -4.86
CA ASN A 113 -5.81 -7.53 -3.98
C ASN A 113 -6.81 -6.37 -3.97
N VAL A 114 -6.34 -5.12 -4.00
CA VAL A 114 -7.20 -3.93 -4.17
C VAL A 114 -7.94 -4.01 -5.52
N ALA A 115 -7.22 -4.30 -6.61
CA ALA A 115 -7.83 -4.47 -7.93
C ALA A 115 -8.87 -5.60 -7.95
N LYS A 116 -8.58 -6.75 -7.30
CA LYS A 116 -9.55 -7.85 -7.15
C LYS A 116 -10.77 -7.44 -6.34
N ALA A 117 -10.59 -6.66 -5.27
CA ALA A 117 -11.71 -6.17 -4.46
C ALA A 117 -12.57 -5.18 -5.25
N LEU A 118 -11.94 -4.24 -5.95
CA LEU A 118 -12.63 -3.31 -6.85
C LEU A 118 -13.36 -4.05 -7.96
N ASN A 119 -12.71 -5.02 -8.63
CA ASN A 119 -13.32 -5.81 -9.69
C ASN A 119 -14.45 -6.71 -9.17
N LYS A 120 -14.36 -7.24 -7.94
CA LYS A 120 -15.47 -7.93 -7.29
C LYS A 120 -16.64 -6.98 -6.98
N GLY A 121 -16.33 -5.74 -6.62
CA GLY A 121 -17.33 -4.67 -6.50
C GLY A 121 -17.93 -4.28 -7.85
N ILE A 122 -17.08 -4.14 -8.88
CA ILE A 122 -17.50 -3.80 -10.26
C ILE A 122 -18.14 -5.00 -10.97
N GLY A 123 -17.67 -6.24 -10.73
CA GLY A 123 -18.20 -7.45 -11.37
C GLY A 123 -19.59 -7.88 -10.88
N LYS A 124 -20.10 -7.27 -9.81
CA LYS A 124 -21.52 -7.33 -9.44
C LYS A 124 -22.32 -6.15 -10.00
N THR A 125 -21.66 -5.19 -10.64
CA THR A 125 -22.29 -4.01 -11.23
C THR A 125 -21.72 -3.72 -12.62
N GLN A 126 -21.73 -4.70 -13.54
CA GLN A 126 -22.09 -4.34 -14.92
C GLN A 126 -23.59 -4.10 -14.93
N HIS A 127 -24.01 -3.14 -14.11
CA HIS A 127 -25.32 -2.56 -14.30
C HIS A 127 -25.23 -1.73 -15.57
N ASP A 128 -26.12 -2.05 -16.49
CA ASP A 128 -26.34 -1.23 -17.66
C ASP A 128 -26.59 0.20 -17.19
N ARG A 129 -25.59 1.09 -17.35
CA ARG A 129 -25.71 2.51 -16.98
C ARG A 129 -26.63 3.27 -17.93
N SER A 130 -27.40 2.58 -18.76
CA SER A 130 -28.29 3.17 -19.75
C SER A 130 -29.55 3.80 -19.16
N GLY A 131 -29.77 3.70 -17.85
CA GLY A 131 -30.96 4.22 -17.21
C GLY A 131 -30.82 5.64 -16.63
N ASN A 132 -31.92 6.37 -16.61
CA ASN A 132 -32.00 7.73 -16.05
C ASN A 132 -32.19 7.76 -14.53
N ILE A 133 -32.53 6.62 -13.93
CA ILE A 133 -32.83 6.50 -12.50
C ILE A 133 -31.86 5.51 -11.87
N ALA A 134 -31.10 5.96 -10.88
CA ALA A 134 -30.23 5.11 -10.08
C ALA A 134 -30.99 4.57 -8.86
N ILE A 135 -30.90 3.26 -8.64
CA ILE A 135 -31.36 2.60 -7.40
C ILE A 135 -30.19 2.58 -6.43
N ILE A 136 -30.30 3.30 -5.33
CA ILE A 136 -29.25 3.43 -4.32
C ILE A 136 -29.70 2.70 -3.06
N TYR A 137 -28.92 1.73 -2.61
CA TYR A 137 -29.09 1.13 -1.28
C TYR A 137 -28.39 1.98 -0.24
N ILE A 138 -29.05 2.24 0.86
CA ILE A 138 -28.52 3.04 1.96
C ILE A 138 -28.73 2.29 3.27
N LYS A 139 -27.64 2.11 4.01
CA LYS A 139 -27.63 1.58 5.36
C LYS A 139 -27.13 2.63 6.32
N MET A 140 -27.99 3.08 7.22
CA MET A 140 -27.66 4.06 8.25
C MET A 140 -27.47 3.37 9.59
N ASN A 141 -26.35 3.61 10.25
CA ASN A 141 -25.97 2.98 11.53
C ASN A 141 -26.30 3.82 12.78
N GLY A 142 -27.26 4.76 12.68
CA GLY A 142 -27.66 5.60 13.81
C GLY A 142 -26.70 6.72 14.20
N GLN A 143 -25.50 6.75 13.63
CA GLN A 143 -24.54 7.86 13.62
C GLN A 143 -24.31 8.27 12.17
N PHE A 144 -23.75 9.45 11.91
CA PHE A 144 -23.62 10.04 10.56
C PHE A 144 -22.84 9.20 9.51
N GLU A 145 -22.41 8.02 9.86
CA GLU A 145 -21.72 7.08 8.99
C GLU A 145 -22.74 6.05 8.47
N GLY A 146 -23.11 6.18 7.22
CA GLY A 146 -23.92 5.21 6.50
C GLY A 146 -23.15 4.65 5.31
N GLU A 147 -23.42 3.40 4.99
CA GLU A 147 -22.97 2.80 3.73
C GLU A 147 -24.02 3.08 2.67
N SER A 148 -23.60 3.64 1.54
CA SER A 148 -24.46 3.80 0.38
C SER A 148 -23.76 3.32 -0.88
N TYR A 149 -24.46 2.59 -1.73
CA TYR A 149 -23.94 2.17 -3.02
C TYR A 149 -25.06 1.99 -4.05
N VAL A 150 -24.73 2.29 -5.29
CA VAL A 150 -25.67 2.12 -6.40
C VAL A 150 -25.85 0.64 -6.68
N LYS A 151 -27.08 0.17 -6.66
CA LYS A 151 -27.46 -1.20 -7.00
C LYS A 151 -27.64 -1.39 -8.49
N ASP A 152 -28.36 -0.46 -9.13
CA ASP A 152 -28.68 -0.54 -10.56
C ASP A 152 -29.06 0.82 -11.15
N PHE A 153 -29.18 0.87 -12.47
CA PHE A 153 -29.74 1.97 -13.23
C PHE A 153 -30.90 1.46 -14.08
N VAL A 154 -32.01 2.17 -14.06
CA VAL A 154 -33.25 1.81 -14.79
C VAL A 154 -33.81 3.01 -15.54
N ASN A 155 -34.68 2.77 -16.53
CA ASN A 155 -35.22 3.82 -17.36
C ASN A 155 -36.46 4.51 -16.78
N ASN A 156 -37.15 3.84 -15.88
CA ASN A 156 -38.34 4.36 -15.26
C ASN A 156 -38.57 3.83 -13.84
N GLU A 157 -39.41 4.47 -13.08
CA GLU A 157 -39.66 4.11 -11.69
C GLU A 157 -40.30 2.72 -11.52
N ALA A 158 -41.15 2.31 -12.47
CA ALA A 158 -41.80 1.00 -12.39
C ALA A 158 -40.78 -0.15 -12.44
N ASP A 159 -39.77 -0.05 -13.31
CA ASP A 159 -38.68 -1.01 -13.38
C ASP A 159 -37.83 -0.97 -12.10
N ALA A 160 -37.65 0.22 -11.51
CA ALA A 160 -36.93 0.34 -10.24
C ALA A 160 -37.65 -0.40 -9.12
N TYR A 161 -38.98 -0.17 -8.96
CA TYR A 161 -39.78 -0.84 -7.95
C TYR A 161 -39.80 -2.37 -8.17
N LYS A 162 -39.93 -2.80 -9.43
CA LYS A 162 -39.91 -4.22 -9.78
C LYS A 162 -38.59 -4.86 -9.36
N LYS A 163 -37.43 -4.28 -9.74
CA LYS A 163 -36.13 -4.79 -9.36
C LYS A 163 -35.92 -4.83 -7.85
N ILE A 164 -36.30 -3.78 -7.14
CA ILE A 164 -36.16 -3.73 -5.68
C ILE A 164 -36.99 -4.85 -5.04
N TYR A 165 -38.22 -5.05 -5.50
CA TYR A 165 -39.12 -6.07 -4.96
C TYR A 165 -38.68 -7.50 -5.28
N GLU A 166 -38.23 -7.77 -6.53
CA GLU A 166 -37.92 -9.12 -6.98
C GLU A 166 -36.48 -9.55 -6.70
N GLU A 167 -35.51 -8.63 -6.82
CA GLU A 167 -34.09 -8.97 -6.79
C GLU A 167 -33.40 -8.61 -5.47
N TYR A 168 -33.90 -7.61 -4.76
CA TYR A 168 -33.21 -7.06 -3.60
C TYR A 168 -33.91 -7.30 -2.26
N ASP A 169 -34.96 -8.12 -2.28
CA ASP A 169 -35.75 -8.54 -1.09
C ASP A 169 -36.15 -7.34 -0.21
N GLY A 170 -36.98 -6.49 -0.78
CA GLY A 170 -37.23 -5.22 -0.14
C GLY A 170 -38.61 -5.10 0.48
N ASN A 171 -38.67 -4.97 1.79
CA ASN A 171 -39.72 -4.15 2.42
C ASN A 171 -39.50 -2.71 1.96
N LEU A 172 -40.14 -2.37 0.84
CA LEU A 172 -40.03 -1.07 0.20
C LEU A 172 -40.70 0.01 1.00
N GLU A 173 -39.88 0.89 1.55
CA GLU A 173 -40.33 2.20 1.95
C GLU A 173 -39.75 3.25 0.98
N VAL A 174 -40.56 3.74 0.09
CA VAL A 174 -40.20 4.88 -0.76
C VAL A 174 -40.22 6.13 0.10
N ILE A 175 -39.04 6.73 0.29
CA ILE A 175 -38.95 7.95 1.07
C ILE A 175 -38.64 9.14 0.17
N THR A 176 -39.27 10.26 0.47
CA THR A 176 -38.99 11.57 -0.15
C THR A 176 -37.73 12.17 0.47
N ASP A 177 -37.14 13.16 -0.20
CA ASP A 177 -35.96 13.87 0.33
C ASP A 177 -36.20 14.42 1.74
N LYS A 178 -37.39 14.91 2.03
CA LYS A 178 -37.76 15.40 3.37
C LYS A 178 -37.77 14.27 4.42
N GLN A 179 -38.23 13.10 4.07
CA GLN A 179 -38.20 11.93 4.95
C GLN A 179 -36.73 11.45 5.17
N TYR A 180 -35.92 11.47 4.13
CA TYR A 180 -34.50 11.19 4.22
C TYR A 180 -33.80 12.14 5.19
N GLU A 181 -33.98 13.47 5.04
CA GLU A 181 -33.44 14.46 5.98
C GLU A 181 -33.91 14.26 7.41
N SER A 182 -35.18 13.87 7.59
CA SER A 182 -35.75 13.56 8.91
C SER A 182 -35.10 12.33 9.55
N LEU A 183 -34.83 11.28 8.76
CA LEU A 183 -34.14 10.08 9.23
C LEU A 183 -32.71 10.40 9.68
N ILE A 184 -31.96 11.21 8.90
CA ILE A 184 -30.63 11.68 9.26
C ILE A 184 -30.66 12.46 10.57
N ARG A 185 -31.57 13.42 10.72
CA ARG A 185 -31.68 14.24 11.94
C ARG A 185 -32.02 13.42 13.19
N ASN A 186 -32.85 12.39 13.04
CA ASN A 186 -33.30 11.56 14.16
C ASN A 186 -32.34 10.43 14.52
N LYS A 187 -31.18 10.30 13.86
CA LYS A 187 -30.11 9.32 14.12
C LYS A 187 -30.61 7.88 14.29
N LYS A 188 -31.65 7.50 13.56
CA LYS A 188 -32.18 6.14 13.59
C LYS A 188 -31.46 5.24 12.62
N SER A 189 -31.09 4.05 13.06
CA SER A 189 -30.58 3.00 12.17
C SER A 189 -31.69 2.53 11.26
N LYS A 190 -31.47 2.54 9.95
CA LYS A 190 -32.43 2.09 8.95
C LYS A 190 -31.72 1.67 7.67
N GLU A 191 -32.25 0.64 7.03
CA GLU A 191 -31.85 0.21 5.69
C GLU A 191 -32.98 0.53 4.71
N PHE A 192 -32.67 1.11 3.56
CA PHE A 192 -33.68 1.48 2.56
C PHE A 192 -33.07 1.68 1.18
N TYR A 193 -33.92 1.73 0.18
CA TYR A 193 -33.53 2.11 -1.18
C TYR A 193 -34.00 3.53 -1.49
N MET A 194 -33.17 4.25 -2.20
CA MET A 194 -33.50 5.59 -2.70
C MET A 194 -33.40 5.59 -4.23
N LEU A 195 -34.34 6.24 -4.89
CA LEU A 195 -34.27 6.48 -6.32
C LEU A 195 -33.68 7.88 -6.57
N SER A 196 -32.61 7.95 -7.34
CA SER A 196 -32.00 9.21 -7.75
C SER A 196 -32.11 9.37 -9.25
N ILE A 197 -32.70 10.50 -9.69
CA ILE A 197 -32.80 10.82 -11.12
C ILE A 197 -31.48 11.45 -11.54
N ASN A 198 -30.79 10.79 -12.48
CA ASN A 198 -29.64 11.37 -13.14
C ASN A 198 -30.12 12.48 -14.10
N ARG A 199 -29.84 13.73 -13.76
CA ARG A 199 -30.04 14.87 -14.66
C ARG A 199 -28.77 15.19 -15.42
#